data_39ce3563e0ffad4ca15198f61b184944
#
_entry.id   39ce3563e0ffad4ca15198f61b184944
#
_cell.length_a   1.000
_cell.length_b   1.000
_cell.length_c   1.000
_cell.angle_alpha   90.00
_cell.angle_beta   90.00
_cell.angle_gamma   90.00
#
_symmetry.space_group_name_H-M   'P 1'
#
loop_
_entity.id
_entity.type
_entity.pdbx_description
1 polymer ?
#
loop_
_entity_poly.entity_id
_entity_poly.type
_entity_poly.pdbx_seq_one_letter_code
_entity_poly.pdbx_strand_id
1 'polypeptide(L)'
;MTSPARRHFQRVTAAQAAGDAAEGTPQNGDQYELMAAALWEARRTLKAIKSVQAKIEKKRELLPDFAPYIEGVLQAGSGAQDDVLMTVLVWRIDVGDLAGALDIAEYAMKHDLQTPDRYERDTASLIAEEIAETALKLLAEESADAEVLAGILGTAQAL
;
A
#
# COMPACT_ATOMS: atom_id res chain seq x y z
N MET A 1 -6.78 -12.75 14.89
CA MET A 1 -5.41 -12.21 15.16
C MET A 1 -4.37 -13.25 14.77
N THR A 2 -3.42 -12.88 13.98
CA THR A 2 -2.26 -13.72 13.68
C THR A 2 -1.23 -13.59 14.79
N SER A 3 -0.64 -14.73 15.24
CA SER A 3 0.40 -14.71 16.26
C SER A 3 1.66 -13.98 15.76
N PRO A 4 2.50 -13.41 16.66
CA PRO A 4 3.76 -12.78 16.27
C PRO A 4 4.69 -13.70 15.47
N ALA A 5 4.75 -14.98 15.82
CA ALA A 5 5.53 -15.99 15.13
C ALA A 5 5.02 -16.21 13.69
N ARG A 6 3.70 -16.26 13.50
CA ARG A 6 3.09 -16.39 12.17
C ARG A 6 3.36 -15.17 11.29
N ARG A 7 3.24 -13.96 11.86
CA ARG A 7 3.57 -12.71 11.15
C ARG A 7 5.03 -12.66 10.74
N HIS A 8 5.93 -13.05 11.64
CA HIS A 8 7.37 -13.13 11.33
C HIS A 8 7.64 -14.12 10.19
N PHE A 9 7.07 -15.32 10.28
CA PHE A 9 7.20 -16.34 9.23
C PHE A 9 6.68 -15.83 7.88
N GLN A 10 5.48 -15.24 7.85
CA GLN A 10 4.90 -14.67 6.63
C GLN A 10 5.79 -13.59 6.02
N ARG A 11 6.34 -12.69 6.85
CA ARG A 11 7.26 -11.64 6.38
C ARG A 11 8.55 -12.22 5.78
N VAL A 12 9.18 -13.15 6.47
CA VAL A 12 10.44 -13.75 5.99
C VAL A 12 10.21 -14.53 4.70
N THR A 13 9.14 -15.31 4.64
CA THR A 13 8.78 -16.07 3.43
C THR A 13 8.46 -15.12 2.26
N ALA A 14 7.75 -14.03 2.52
CA ALA A 14 7.46 -13.02 1.51
C ALA A 14 8.74 -12.32 1.02
N ALA A 15 9.66 -12.00 1.92
CA ALA A 15 10.93 -11.38 1.55
C ALA A 15 11.80 -12.31 0.69
N GLN A 16 11.87 -13.58 1.02
CA GLN A 16 12.59 -14.58 0.21
C GLN A 16 11.98 -14.71 -1.18
N ALA A 17 10.66 -14.90 -1.26
CA ALA A 17 9.96 -15.05 -2.53
C ALA A 17 10.05 -13.79 -3.40
N ALA A 18 9.92 -12.61 -2.80
CA ALA A 18 10.01 -11.34 -3.53
C ALA A 18 11.43 -11.07 -4.05
N GLY A 19 12.45 -11.54 -3.36
CA GLY A 19 13.86 -11.37 -3.76
C GLY A 19 14.23 -12.12 -5.04
N ASP A 20 13.45 -13.12 -5.44
CA ASP A 20 13.70 -13.91 -6.65
C ASP A 20 13.20 -13.23 -7.93
N ALA A 21 12.31 -12.24 -7.82
CA ALA A 21 11.80 -11.49 -8.96
C ALA A 21 12.73 -10.33 -9.33
N ALA A 22 13.00 -10.16 -10.63
CA ALA A 22 13.87 -9.11 -11.12
C ALA A 22 13.15 -7.73 -11.17
N GLU A 23 13.93 -6.65 -10.98
CA GLU A 23 13.44 -5.29 -11.14
C GLU A 23 12.78 -5.08 -12.51
N GLY A 24 11.65 -4.35 -12.53
CA GLY A 24 10.88 -4.06 -13.74
C GLY A 24 10.10 -5.25 -14.32
N THR A 25 10.21 -6.45 -13.74
CA THR A 25 9.38 -7.60 -14.11
C THR A 25 8.18 -7.74 -13.18
N PRO A 26 7.07 -8.36 -13.63
CA PRO A 26 5.95 -8.65 -12.73
C PRO A 26 6.37 -9.54 -11.57
N GLN A 27 5.90 -9.21 -10.37
CA GLN A 27 6.02 -10.07 -9.21
C GLN A 27 5.32 -11.41 -9.48
N ASN A 28 5.88 -12.49 -9.00
CA ASN A 28 5.38 -13.85 -9.20
C ASN A 28 5.66 -14.75 -7.99
N GLY A 29 5.27 -16.01 -8.11
CA GLY A 29 5.48 -17.03 -7.08
C GLY A 29 4.31 -17.17 -6.11
N ASP A 30 4.35 -18.27 -5.35
CA ASP A 30 3.24 -18.72 -4.50
C ASP A 30 2.76 -17.66 -3.48
N GLN A 31 3.70 -16.90 -2.90
CA GLN A 31 3.35 -15.87 -1.91
C GLN A 31 2.61 -14.70 -2.56
N TYR A 32 3.06 -14.26 -3.72
CA TYR A 32 2.38 -13.23 -4.49
C TYR A 32 0.99 -13.69 -4.93
N GLU A 33 0.88 -14.89 -5.49
CA GLU A 33 -0.38 -15.45 -5.96
C GLU A 33 -1.41 -15.59 -4.83
N LEU A 34 -0.95 -16.02 -3.64
CA LEU A 34 -1.78 -16.09 -2.45
C LEU A 34 -2.32 -14.71 -2.05
N MET A 35 -1.46 -13.70 -2.04
CA MET A 35 -1.86 -12.34 -1.69
C MET A 35 -2.71 -11.68 -2.78
N ALA A 36 -2.44 -11.95 -4.05
CA ALA A 36 -3.26 -11.50 -5.16
C ALA A 36 -4.67 -12.09 -5.10
N ALA A 37 -4.81 -13.36 -4.75
CA ALA A 37 -6.11 -14.00 -4.53
C ALA A 37 -6.85 -13.38 -3.34
N ALA A 38 -6.17 -13.15 -2.22
CA ALA A 38 -6.74 -12.46 -1.05
C ALA A 38 -7.19 -11.04 -1.41
N LEU A 39 -6.41 -10.32 -2.20
CA LEU A 39 -6.75 -8.99 -2.67
C LEU A 39 -7.99 -9.00 -3.57
N TRP A 40 -8.10 -9.97 -4.45
CA TRP A 40 -9.28 -10.13 -5.31
C TRP A 40 -10.55 -10.32 -4.49
N GLU A 41 -10.54 -11.19 -3.48
CA GLU A 41 -11.67 -11.39 -2.56
C GLU A 41 -11.99 -10.12 -1.75
N ALA A 42 -10.97 -9.42 -1.27
CA ALA A 42 -11.13 -8.16 -0.56
C ALA A 42 -11.78 -7.09 -1.45
N ARG A 43 -11.34 -6.95 -2.70
CA ARG A 43 -11.96 -6.04 -3.69
C ARG A 43 -13.42 -6.38 -3.97
N ARG A 44 -13.73 -7.67 -4.08
CA ARG A 44 -15.09 -8.15 -4.25
C ARG A 44 -15.99 -7.78 -3.08
N THR A 45 -15.48 -7.94 -1.85
CA THR A 45 -16.18 -7.51 -0.63
C THR A 45 -16.42 -6.01 -0.62
N LEU A 46 -15.39 -5.21 -0.94
CA LEU A 46 -15.50 -3.75 -0.99
C LEU A 46 -16.48 -3.27 -2.07
N LYS A 47 -16.55 -3.96 -3.20
CA LYS A 47 -17.49 -3.62 -4.28
C LYS A 47 -18.96 -3.74 -3.85
N ALA A 48 -19.26 -4.67 -2.95
CA ALA A 48 -20.61 -4.86 -2.40
C ALA A 48 -21.01 -3.77 -1.40
N ILE A 49 -20.08 -3.02 -0.85
CA ILE A 49 -20.33 -1.93 0.12
C ILE A 49 -20.64 -0.65 -0.65
N LYS A 50 -21.76 0.00 -0.34
CA LYS A 50 -22.19 1.24 -1.03
C LYS A 50 -21.62 2.50 -0.37
N SER A 51 -21.54 2.52 0.96
CA SER A 51 -21.05 3.68 1.72
C SER A 51 -19.53 3.83 1.60
N VAL A 52 -19.07 5.03 1.26
CA VAL A 52 -17.62 5.36 1.22
C VAL A 52 -17.00 5.17 2.59
N GLN A 53 -17.63 5.65 3.66
CA GLN A 53 -17.12 5.49 5.02
C GLN A 53 -17.03 4.02 5.41
N ALA A 54 -18.04 3.21 5.11
CA ALA A 54 -18.01 1.77 5.38
C ALA A 54 -16.91 1.04 4.58
N LYS A 55 -16.59 1.50 3.36
CA LYS A 55 -15.44 0.98 2.59
C LYS A 55 -14.13 1.31 3.28
N ILE A 56 -13.96 2.54 3.79
CA ILE A 56 -12.75 2.96 4.52
C ILE A 56 -12.57 2.09 5.77
N GLU A 57 -13.63 1.91 6.56
CA GLU A 57 -13.58 1.03 7.75
C GLU A 57 -13.19 -0.41 7.36
N LYS A 58 -13.78 -0.93 6.29
CA LYS A 58 -13.44 -2.27 5.80
C LYS A 58 -12.01 -2.40 5.32
N LYS A 59 -11.47 -1.39 4.63
CA LYS A 59 -10.04 -1.35 4.26
C LYS A 59 -9.15 -1.38 5.51
N ARG A 60 -9.51 -0.62 6.55
CA ARG A 60 -8.79 -0.60 7.83
C ARG A 60 -8.75 -1.99 8.50
N GLU A 61 -9.84 -2.75 8.41
CA GLU A 61 -9.88 -4.13 8.90
C GLU A 61 -9.02 -5.10 8.08
N LEU A 62 -8.94 -4.91 6.76
CA LEU A 62 -8.25 -5.80 5.83
C LEU A 62 -6.73 -5.56 5.77
N LEU A 63 -6.28 -4.33 5.93
CA LEU A 63 -4.87 -3.96 5.80
C LEU A 63 -3.89 -4.79 6.65
N PRO A 64 -4.21 -5.14 7.92
CA PRO A 64 -3.31 -5.96 8.73
C PRO A 64 -2.98 -7.33 8.13
N ASP A 65 -3.85 -7.91 7.33
CA ASP A 65 -3.62 -9.21 6.69
C ASP A 65 -2.56 -9.13 5.58
N PHE A 66 -2.40 -7.95 4.96
CA PHE A 66 -1.40 -7.71 3.92
C PHE A 66 -0.06 -7.21 4.49
N ALA A 67 -0.04 -6.67 5.71
CA ALA A 67 1.13 -6.02 6.28
C ALA A 67 2.40 -6.91 6.28
N PRO A 68 2.38 -8.19 6.68
CA PRO A 68 3.58 -9.02 6.66
C PRO A 68 4.15 -9.24 5.25
N TYR A 69 3.28 -9.36 4.24
CA TYR A 69 3.71 -9.48 2.85
C TYR A 69 4.38 -8.19 2.36
N ILE A 70 3.76 -7.03 2.61
CA ILE A 70 4.30 -5.72 2.23
C ILE A 70 5.66 -5.49 2.88
N GLU A 71 5.78 -5.74 4.18
CA GLU A 71 7.06 -5.63 4.91
C GLU A 71 8.14 -6.52 4.27
N GLY A 72 7.79 -7.74 3.87
CA GLY A 72 8.71 -8.67 3.19
C GLY A 72 9.17 -8.16 1.82
N VAL A 73 8.25 -7.64 1.00
CA VAL A 73 8.56 -7.07 -0.32
C VAL A 73 9.48 -5.86 -0.20
N LEU A 74 9.18 -4.93 0.71
CA LEU A 74 10.02 -3.75 0.95
C LEU A 74 11.41 -4.15 1.46
N GLN A 75 11.48 -5.16 2.33
CA GLN A 75 12.75 -5.68 2.86
C GLN A 75 13.60 -6.34 1.76
N ALA A 76 12.99 -7.08 0.85
CA ALA A 76 13.67 -7.73 -0.27
C ALA A 76 14.26 -6.71 -1.25
N GLY A 77 13.54 -5.63 -1.52
CA GLY A 77 14.04 -4.52 -2.34
C GLY A 77 14.29 -4.89 -3.81
N SER A 78 13.60 -5.89 -4.36
CA SER A 78 13.83 -6.38 -5.73
C SER A 78 13.36 -5.41 -6.82
N GLY A 79 12.38 -4.56 -6.53
CA GLY A 79 11.83 -3.61 -7.49
C GLY A 79 10.93 -4.25 -8.56
N ALA A 80 10.44 -5.45 -8.33
CA ALA A 80 9.47 -6.07 -9.22
C ALA A 80 8.11 -5.34 -9.16
N GLN A 81 7.39 -5.28 -10.28
CA GLN A 81 6.05 -4.72 -10.35
C GLN A 81 5.10 -5.58 -9.52
N ASP A 82 4.45 -4.98 -8.54
CA ASP A 82 3.62 -5.66 -7.55
C ASP A 82 2.28 -4.95 -7.37
N ASP A 83 1.22 -5.54 -7.92
CA ASP A 83 -0.13 -4.97 -7.88
C ASP A 83 -0.75 -5.03 -6.48
N VAL A 84 -0.32 -5.98 -5.64
CA VAL A 84 -0.73 -6.05 -4.24
C VAL A 84 -0.15 -4.87 -3.46
N LEU A 85 1.16 -4.64 -3.61
CA LEU A 85 1.86 -3.51 -2.99
C LEU A 85 1.21 -2.17 -3.39
N MET A 86 1.00 -1.96 -4.68
CA MET A 86 0.44 -0.70 -5.20
C MET A 86 -1.01 -0.49 -4.77
N THR A 87 -1.80 -1.54 -4.67
CA THR A 87 -3.18 -1.43 -4.14
C THR A 87 -3.17 -1.10 -2.64
N VAL A 88 -2.29 -1.73 -1.87
CA VAL A 88 -2.15 -1.44 -0.43
C VAL A 88 -1.68 -0.01 -0.19
N LEU A 89 -0.81 0.55 -1.04
CA LEU A 89 -0.45 1.97 -1.03
C LEU A 89 -1.69 2.85 -1.05
N VAL A 90 -2.56 2.68 -2.04
CA VAL A 90 -3.80 3.46 -2.17
C VAL A 90 -4.72 3.24 -0.96
N TRP A 91 -4.87 2.01 -0.49
CA TRP A 91 -5.72 1.75 0.67
C TRP A 91 -5.19 2.38 1.97
N ARG A 92 -3.87 2.45 2.16
CA ARG A 92 -3.28 3.16 3.31
C ARG A 92 -3.60 4.65 3.26
N ILE A 93 -3.52 5.26 2.08
CA ILE A 93 -3.94 6.66 1.90
C ILE A 93 -5.42 6.83 2.25
N ASP A 94 -6.28 5.97 1.72
CA ASP A 94 -7.74 6.01 1.94
C ASP A 94 -8.14 5.93 3.44
N VAL A 95 -7.40 5.17 4.23
CA VAL A 95 -7.66 5.04 5.69
C VAL A 95 -6.92 6.08 6.53
N GLY A 96 -6.13 6.96 5.93
CA GLY A 96 -5.36 8.00 6.60
C GLY A 96 -4.03 7.55 7.19
N ASP A 97 -3.56 6.33 6.88
CA ASP A 97 -2.21 5.85 7.24
C ASP A 97 -1.17 6.41 6.27
N LEU A 98 -0.96 7.72 6.32
CA LEU A 98 -0.07 8.41 5.39
C LEU A 98 1.41 8.04 5.60
N ALA A 99 1.83 7.80 6.84
CA ALA A 99 3.20 7.37 7.11
C ALA A 99 3.49 6.01 6.49
N GLY A 100 2.60 5.02 6.70
CA GLY A 100 2.74 3.70 6.06
C GLY A 100 2.60 3.73 4.54
N ALA A 101 1.82 4.68 4.01
CA ALA A 101 1.73 4.90 2.57
C ALA A 101 3.04 5.45 1.99
N LEU A 102 3.72 6.37 2.68
CA LEU A 102 5.00 6.93 2.24
C LEU A 102 6.09 5.86 2.08
N ASP A 103 6.18 4.90 3.00
CA ASP A 103 7.16 3.81 2.90
C ASP A 103 7.02 3.05 1.58
N ILE A 104 5.78 2.80 1.16
CA ILE A 104 5.50 2.15 -0.13
C ILE A 104 5.75 3.11 -1.29
N ALA A 105 5.35 4.38 -1.15
CA ALA A 105 5.51 5.40 -2.18
C ALA A 105 6.98 5.62 -2.53
N GLU A 106 7.87 5.74 -1.54
CA GLU A 106 9.32 5.85 -1.75
C GLU A 106 9.86 4.65 -2.54
N TYR A 107 9.44 3.44 -2.17
CA TYR A 107 9.83 2.23 -2.88
C TYR A 107 9.30 2.22 -4.32
N ALA A 108 8.02 2.58 -4.51
CA ALA A 108 7.39 2.61 -5.83
C ALA A 108 8.08 3.62 -6.77
N MET A 109 8.41 4.80 -6.26
CA MET A 109 9.12 5.83 -7.03
C MET A 109 10.55 5.43 -7.36
N LYS A 110 11.27 4.84 -6.39
CA LYS A 110 12.64 4.35 -6.58
C LYS A 110 12.75 3.31 -7.68
N HIS A 111 11.73 2.47 -7.85
CA HIS A 111 11.72 1.35 -8.78
C HIS A 111 10.78 1.54 -9.98
N ASP A 112 10.24 2.75 -10.16
CA ASP A 112 9.34 3.13 -11.27
C ASP A 112 8.12 2.18 -11.39
N LEU A 113 7.52 1.82 -10.25
CA LEU A 113 6.36 0.94 -10.23
C LEU A 113 5.11 1.66 -10.74
N GLN A 114 4.31 0.94 -11.50
CA GLN A 114 3.07 1.45 -12.06
C GLN A 114 1.88 1.12 -11.16
N THR A 115 0.85 1.97 -11.17
CA THR A 115 -0.41 1.66 -10.49
C THR A 115 -1.14 0.53 -11.22
N PRO A 116 -1.79 -0.40 -10.48
CA PRO A 116 -2.49 -1.54 -11.09
C PRO A 116 -3.73 -1.14 -11.88
N ASP A 117 -4.39 -0.08 -11.45
CA ASP A 117 -5.46 0.52 -12.22
C ASP A 117 -4.81 1.44 -13.25
N ARG A 118 -5.09 1.20 -14.49
CA ARG A 118 -4.63 1.98 -15.64
C ARG A 118 -5.25 3.39 -15.62
N TYR A 119 -5.02 4.09 -14.51
CA TYR A 119 -5.29 5.52 -14.47
C TYR A 119 -4.39 6.17 -15.51
N GLU A 120 -4.93 7.10 -16.25
CA GLU A 120 -4.19 7.93 -17.21
C GLU A 120 -3.15 8.83 -16.52
N ARG A 121 -2.89 8.64 -15.24
CA ARG A 121 -1.97 9.39 -14.40
C ARG A 121 -0.72 8.57 -14.10
N ASP A 122 0.43 9.22 -14.11
CA ASP A 122 1.65 8.61 -13.60
C ASP A 122 1.59 8.40 -12.07
N THR A 123 2.40 7.47 -11.58
CA THR A 123 2.41 7.08 -10.18
C THR A 123 2.74 8.24 -9.24
N ALA A 124 3.67 9.11 -9.63
CA ALA A 124 4.07 10.27 -8.83
C ALA A 124 2.92 11.26 -8.63
N SER A 125 2.24 11.62 -9.72
CA SER A 125 1.08 12.51 -9.67
C SER A 125 -0.05 11.92 -8.82
N LEU A 126 -0.34 10.64 -8.99
CA LEU A 126 -1.36 9.96 -8.19
C LEU A 126 -1.02 10.02 -6.69
N ILE A 127 0.20 9.65 -6.31
CA ILE A 127 0.64 9.66 -4.91
C ILE A 127 0.55 11.07 -4.31
N ALA A 128 1.07 12.08 -5.01
CA ALA A 128 1.08 13.45 -4.52
C ALA A 128 -0.35 14.01 -4.32
N GLU A 129 -1.23 13.79 -5.30
CA GLU A 129 -2.62 14.26 -5.24
C GLU A 129 -3.41 13.57 -4.12
N GLU A 130 -3.37 12.24 -4.03
CA GLU A 130 -4.13 11.47 -3.05
C GLU A 130 -3.63 11.74 -1.60
N ILE A 131 -2.33 11.86 -1.40
CA ILE A 131 -1.78 12.21 -0.08
C ILE A 131 -2.18 13.63 0.29
N ALA A 132 -2.07 14.59 -0.63
CA ALA A 132 -2.45 15.99 -0.36
C ALA A 132 -3.94 16.12 -0.01
N GLU A 133 -4.81 15.47 -0.78
CA GLU A 133 -6.26 15.49 -0.54
C GLU A 133 -6.61 14.88 0.83
N THR A 134 -6.02 13.72 1.15
CA THR A 134 -6.25 13.05 2.42
C THR A 134 -5.69 13.86 3.60
N ALA A 135 -4.52 14.46 3.47
CA ALA A 135 -3.93 15.30 4.49
C ALA A 135 -4.80 16.55 4.79
N LEU A 136 -5.32 17.20 3.74
CA LEU A 136 -6.25 18.34 3.90
C LEU A 136 -7.55 17.92 4.61
N LYS A 137 -8.08 16.76 4.30
CA LYS A 137 -9.25 16.19 4.96
C LYS A 137 -8.99 15.94 6.44
N LEU A 138 -7.86 15.31 6.79
CA LEU A 138 -7.48 15.03 8.16
C LEU A 138 -7.26 16.32 8.98
N LEU A 139 -6.72 17.37 8.37
CA LEU A 139 -6.61 18.68 8.98
C LEU A 139 -7.98 19.31 9.26
N ALA A 140 -8.88 19.26 8.30
CA ALA A 140 -10.23 19.80 8.44
C ALA A 140 -11.06 19.09 9.52
N GLU A 141 -10.81 17.79 9.72
CA GLU A 141 -11.45 16.97 10.76
C GLU A 141 -10.74 17.08 12.13
N GLU A 142 -9.66 17.89 12.25
CA GLU A 142 -8.80 17.98 13.44
C GLU A 142 -8.31 16.60 13.94
N SER A 143 -8.23 15.64 13.04
CA SER A 143 -7.91 14.25 13.36
C SER A 143 -6.43 13.92 13.28
N ALA A 144 -5.58 14.87 12.91
CA ALA A 144 -4.14 14.72 12.84
C ALA A 144 -3.40 16.01 13.19
N ASP A 145 -2.16 15.86 13.65
CA ASP A 145 -1.25 16.95 13.95
C ASP A 145 -0.80 17.65 12.68
N ALA A 146 -0.95 18.98 12.62
CA ALA A 146 -0.62 19.78 11.44
C ALA A 146 0.88 19.74 11.10
N GLU A 147 1.77 19.66 12.09
CA GLU A 147 3.22 19.58 11.88
C GLU A 147 3.61 18.24 11.28
N VAL A 148 3.02 17.15 11.76
CA VAL A 148 3.21 15.80 11.19
C VAL A 148 2.73 15.76 9.76
N LEU A 149 1.56 16.30 9.45
CA LEU A 149 1.03 16.34 8.08
C LEU A 149 1.89 17.20 7.15
N ALA A 150 2.43 18.33 7.62
CA ALA A 150 3.35 19.15 6.84
C ALA A 150 4.62 18.39 6.48
N GLY A 151 5.17 17.60 7.40
CA GLY A 151 6.32 16.71 7.15
C GLY A 151 6.00 15.65 6.09
N ILE A 152 4.86 15.01 6.18
CA ILE A 152 4.40 13.99 5.22
C ILE A 152 4.23 14.60 3.81
N LEU A 153 3.57 15.76 3.72
CA LEU A 153 3.40 16.47 2.46
C LEU A 153 4.74 16.87 1.83
N GLY A 154 5.67 17.36 2.65
CA GLY A 154 7.01 17.71 2.18
C GLY A 154 7.76 16.51 1.62
N THR A 155 7.65 15.34 2.26
CA THR A 155 8.24 14.10 1.75
C THR A 155 7.58 13.65 0.45
N ALA A 156 6.24 13.65 0.39
CA ALA A 156 5.51 13.25 -0.81
C ALA A 156 5.80 14.14 -2.02
N GLN A 157 6.05 15.43 -1.81
CA GLN A 157 6.43 16.37 -2.87
C GLN A 157 7.87 16.18 -3.37
N ALA A 158 8.72 15.57 -2.56
CA ALA A 158 10.13 15.33 -2.89
C ALA A 158 10.37 13.99 -3.61
N LEU A 159 9.35 13.12 -3.68
CA LEU A 159 9.40 11.84 -4.41
C LEU A 159 9.27 12.06 -5.91
#